data_5e3f603d711e7e118c5bdadf44968c50
#
_entry.id   5e3f603d711e7e118c5bdadf44968c50
#
_cell.length_a   1.000
_cell.length_b   1.000
_cell.length_c   1.000
_cell.angle_alpha   90.00
_cell.angle_beta   90.00
_cell.angle_gamma   90.00
#
_symmetry.space_group_name_H-M   'P 1'
#
loop_
_entity.id
_entity.type
_entity.pdbx_description
1 polymer ?
#
loop_
_entity_poly.entity_id
_entity_poly.type
_entity_poly.pdbx_seq_one_letter_code
_entity_poly.pdbx_strand_id
1 'polypeptide(L)'
;MAIPTGAGPRTPRGGIVVGVDGSPGSLAALRWAIGEASARGRAVDAVTPWDGPTESTYGDAATVGDFHPVIAAERILVAALADAGAAGSHVTVTTAPVRGHPVEVLMQQAERAELLVVGSRGHGRIFGALLGSVSQYLAGHAACPVVVIKPLADQYGRRSRAGR
;
A
#
# COMPACT_ATOMS: atom_id res chain seq x y z
N MET A 1 -17.00 -5.63 21.91
CA MET A 1 -17.07 -6.19 20.55
C MET A 1 -15.62 -6.35 20.09
N ALA A 2 -15.13 -7.58 20.02
CA ALA A 2 -13.75 -7.87 19.67
C ALA A 2 -13.50 -7.59 18.18
N ILE A 3 -12.56 -6.71 17.87
CA ILE A 3 -12.02 -6.53 16.52
C ILE A 3 -11.22 -7.80 16.20
N PRO A 4 -11.51 -8.55 15.13
CA PRO A 4 -10.73 -9.72 14.80
C PRO A 4 -9.31 -9.29 14.42
N THR A 5 -8.37 -9.58 15.29
CA THR A 5 -6.94 -9.44 15.05
C THR A 5 -6.53 -10.48 14.02
N GLY A 6 -6.09 -10.06 12.83
CA GLY A 6 -5.20 -10.87 12.03
C GLY A 6 -5.77 -11.69 10.87
N ALA A 7 -6.82 -11.24 10.19
CA ALA A 7 -7.08 -11.74 8.84
C ALA A 7 -7.50 -10.55 7.97
N GLY A 8 -6.54 -9.97 7.28
CA GLY A 8 -6.83 -9.02 6.22
C GLY A 8 -7.78 -9.63 5.18
N PRO A 9 -8.52 -8.82 4.40
CA PRO A 9 -9.45 -9.28 3.42
C PRO A 9 -8.76 -10.27 2.48
N ARG A 10 -9.37 -11.43 2.36
CA ARG A 10 -8.87 -12.52 1.52
C ARG A 10 -9.56 -12.42 0.19
N THR A 11 -8.90 -11.86 -0.81
CA THR A 11 -9.30 -12.19 -2.18
C THR A 11 -9.18 -13.69 -2.39
N PRO A 12 -10.08 -14.27 -3.19
CA PRO A 12 -9.85 -15.62 -3.70
C PRO A 12 -8.45 -15.66 -4.33
N ARG A 13 -7.72 -16.77 -4.17
CA ARG A 13 -6.39 -16.97 -4.77
C ARG A 13 -6.36 -16.44 -6.20
N GLY A 14 -5.42 -15.55 -6.54
CA GLY A 14 -5.23 -15.04 -7.89
C GLY A 14 -5.66 -13.58 -8.11
N GLY A 15 -5.77 -12.77 -7.06
CA GLY A 15 -5.94 -11.32 -7.17
C GLY A 15 -4.60 -10.56 -7.29
N ILE A 16 -4.69 -9.27 -7.56
CA ILE A 16 -3.55 -8.35 -7.60
C ILE A 16 -3.43 -7.68 -6.23
N VAL A 17 -2.32 -7.89 -5.54
CA VAL A 17 -2.02 -7.19 -4.28
C VAL A 17 -1.22 -5.92 -4.59
N VAL A 18 -1.58 -4.80 -3.96
CA VAL A 18 -0.83 -3.55 -4.07
C VAL A 18 -0.48 -2.99 -2.71
N GLY A 19 0.81 -2.70 -2.49
CA GLY A 19 1.29 -2.02 -1.29
C GLY A 19 1.05 -0.51 -1.39
N VAL A 20 0.30 0.05 -0.41
CA VAL A 20 -0.09 1.46 -0.38
C VAL A 20 0.40 2.10 0.91
N ASP A 21 1.26 3.11 0.80
CA ASP A 21 1.77 3.90 1.93
C ASP A 21 1.43 5.40 1.83
N GLY A 22 0.64 5.78 0.83
CA GLY A 22 0.28 7.17 0.56
C GLY A 22 1.36 7.95 -0.18
N SER A 23 2.49 7.35 -0.48
CA SER A 23 3.51 7.97 -1.32
C SER A 23 3.04 8.06 -2.77
N PRO A 24 3.57 8.99 -3.54
CA PRO A 24 3.24 9.11 -4.95
C PRO A 24 3.54 7.86 -5.78
N GLY A 25 4.57 7.12 -5.40
CA GLY A 25 4.89 5.83 -6.01
C GLY A 25 3.80 4.80 -5.76
N SER A 26 3.30 4.70 -4.53
CA SER A 26 2.23 3.76 -4.19
C SER A 26 0.88 4.15 -4.80
N LEU A 27 0.58 5.44 -4.94
CA LEU A 27 -0.62 5.91 -5.63
C LEU A 27 -0.57 5.59 -7.14
N ALA A 28 0.60 5.74 -7.77
CA ALA A 28 0.80 5.32 -9.15
C ALA A 28 0.66 3.80 -9.31
N ALA A 29 1.19 3.04 -8.34
CA ALA A 29 1.07 1.59 -8.29
C ALA A 29 -0.41 1.14 -8.19
N LEU A 30 -1.20 1.79 -7.33
CA LEU A 30 -2.62 1.49 -7.18
C LEU A 30 -3.41 1.76 -8.48
N ARG A 31 -3.18 2.90 -9.13
CA ARG A 31 -3.82 3.21 -10.42
C ARG A 31 -3.47 2.16 -11.48
N TRP A 32 -2.20 1.79 -11.57
CA TRP A 32 -1.74 0.77 -12.50
C TRP A 32 -2.38 -0.59 -12.20
N ALA A 33 -2.43 -0.99 -10.92
CA ALA A 33 -3.02 -2.25 -10.49
C ALA A 33 -4.53 -2.35 -10.83
N ILE A 34 -5.28 -1.25 -10.65
CA ILE A 34 -6.70 -1.18 -11.04
C ILE A 34 -6.87 -1.35 -12.57
N GLY A 35 -6.04 -0.68 -13.36
CA GLY A 35 -6.05 -0.83 -14.82
C GLY A 35 -5.74 -2.26 -15.27
N GLU A 36 -4.73 -2.88 -14.67
CA GLU A 36 -4.33 -4.25 -14.96
C GLU A 36 -5.42 -5.26 -14.54
N ALA A 37 -6.01 -5.06 -13.37
CA ALA A 37 -7.11 -5.88 -12.87
C ALA A 37 -8.34 -5.79 -13.78
N SER A 38 -8.66 -4.59 -14.27
CA SER A 38 -9.74 -4.40 -15.25
C SER A 38 -9.50 -5.19 -16.53
N ALA A 39 -8.27 -5.15 -17.06
CA ALA A 39 -7.91 -5.87 -18.27
C ALA A 39 -7.93 -7.40 -18.12
N ARG A 40 -7.64 -7.89 -16.91
CA ARG A 40 -7.57 -9.34 -16.61
C ARG A 40 -8.82 -9.92 -15.95
N GLY A 41 -9.81 -9.12 -15.62
CA GLY A 41 -10.98 -9.56 -14.85
C GLY A 41 -10.60 -10.03 -13.44
N ARG A 42 -9.69 -9.32 -12.78
CA ARG A 42 -9.20 -9.61 -11.42
C ARG A 42 -9.69 -8.57 -10.41
N ALA A 43 -9.63 -8.95 -9.13
CA ALA A 43 -9.80 -8.02 -8.01
C ALA A 43 -8.45 -7.47 -7.55
N VAL A 44 -8.49 -6.33 -6.85
CA VAL A 44 -7.33 -5.69 -6.25
C VAL A 44 -7.46 -5.69 -4.73
N ASP A 45 -6.40 -6.08 -4.04
CA ASP A 45 -6.24 -5.92 -2.59
C ASP A 45 -5.24 -4.80 -2.32
N ALA A 46 -5.73 -3.65 -1.88
CA ALA A 46 -4.91 -2.53 -1.44
C ALA A 46 -4.54 -2.71 0.03
N VAL A 47 -3.25 -2.91 0.30
CA VAL A 47 -2.72 -3.23 1.62
C VAL A 47 -1.86 -2.08 2.12
N THR A 48 -2.17 -1.58 3.32
CA THR A 48 -1.29 -0.64 4.03
C THR A 48 -0.74 -1.34 5.28
N PRO A 49 0.52 -1.76 5.24
CA PRO A 49 1.21 -2.23 6.43
C PRO A 49 1.34 -1.08 7.43
N TRP A 50 1.07 -1.37 8.70
CA TRP A 50 1.29 -0.41 9.77
C TRP A 50 2.00 -1.07 10.94
N ASP A 51 3.00 -0.38 11.50
CA ASP A 51 3.71 -0.80 12.69
C ASP A 51 3.37 0.17 13.82
N GLY A 52 3.00 -0.37 14.96
CA GLY A 52 2.69 0.41 16.14
C GLY A 52 3.73 0.18 17.23
N PRO A 53 3.88 1.09 18.18
CA PRO A 53 4.70 0.82 19.35
C PRO A 53 4.23 -0.51 19.94
N THR A 54 5.15 -1.44 20.10
CA THR A 54 4.91 -2.65 20.89
C THR A 54 4.61 -2.21 22.32
N GLU A 55 3.63 -2.80 22.96
CA GLU A 55 3.25 -2.51 24.37
C GLU A 55 4.43 -2.56 25.34
N SER A 56 5.56 -3.12 24.91
CA SER A 56 6.80 -3.25 25.69
C SER A 56 7.67 -1.98 25.71
N THR A 57 7.42 -0.98 24.88
CA THR A 57 8.31 0.20 24.77
C THR A 57 7.79 1.42 25.52
N TYR A 58 6.54 1.43 25.95
CA TYR A 58 5.93 2.51 26.72
C TYR A 58 5.30 1.95 27.99
N GLY A 59 6.13 1.80 29.03
CA GLY A 59 5.62 1.80 30.39
C GLY A 59 4.88 3.12 30.62
N ASP A 60 3.61 3.04 31.00
CA ASP A 60 2.76 4.12 31.55
C ASP A 60 2.76 5.53 30.91
N ALA A 61 2.95 5.66 29.63
CA ALA A 61 2.73 6.93 28.94
C ALA A 61 1.34 6.96 28.26
N ALA A 62 0.30 6.93 29.04
CA ALA A 62 -1.08 7.23 28.64
C ALA A 62 -1.28 8.72 28.35
N THR A 63 -0.45 9.35 27.51
CA THR A 63 -0.67 10.75 27.09
C THR A 63 0.18 11.13 25.87
N VAL A 64 0.14 10.36 24.80
CA VAL A 64 0.44 10.92 23.49
C VAL A 64 -0.84 10.83 22.69
N GLY A 65 -1.48 11.98 22.48
CA GLY A 65 -2.84 12.13 21.99
C GLY A 65 -3.24 11.16 20.88
N ASP A 66 -4.50 10.84 20.80
CA ASP A 66 -5.30 9.99 19.88
C ASP A 66 -4.67 9.49 18.56
N PHE A 67 -3.36 9.20 18.52
CA PHE A 67 -2.69 8.64 17.35
C PHE A 67 -2.84 7.12 17.37
N HIS A 68 -3.86 6.65 16.68
CA HIS A 68 -4.04 5.23 16.41
C HIS A 68 -3.43 4.89 15.04
N PRO A 69 -2.32 4.16 14.96
CA PRO A 69 -1.64 3.83 13.72
C PRO A 69 -2.55 3.14 12.70
N VAL A 70 -3.48 2.31 13.16
CA VAL A 70 -4.47 1.66 12.28
C VAL A 70 -5.40 2.69 11.62
N ILE A 71 -5.85 3.72 12.35
CA ILE A 71 -6.70 4.78 11.78
C ILE A 71 -5.93 5.58 10.74
N ALA A 72 -4.65 5.81 10.96
CA ALA A 72 -3.78 6.46 9.96
C ALA A 72 -3.65 5.61 8.69
N ALA A 73 -3.48 4.30 8.83
CA ALA A 73 -3.43 3.37 7.69
C ALA A 73 -4.77 3.32 6.93
N GLU A 74 -5.90 3.31 7.62
CA GLU A 74 -7.23 3.40 7.01
C GLU A 74 -7.43 4.70 6.22
N ARG A 75 -7.01 5.83 6.77
CA ARG A 75 -7.08 7.14 6.09
C ARG A 75 -6.23 7.16 4.82
N ILE A 76 -5.04 6.57 4.85
CA ILE A 76 -4.18 6.42 3.67
C ILE A 76 -4.92 5.65 2.58
N LEU A 77 -5.54 4.52 2.92
CA LEU A 77 -6.29 3.69 1.97
C LEU A 77 -7.48 4.44 1.37
N VAL A 78 -8.29 5.11 2.20
CA VAL A 78 -9.43 5.88 1.73
C VAL A 78 -9.00 6.99 0.78
N ALA A 79 -7.97 7.75 1.14
CA ALA A 79 -7.44 8.82 0.29
C ALA A 79 -6.85 8.28 -1.01
N ALA A 80 -6.14 7.15 -0.96
CA ALA A 80 -5.55 6.52 -2.13
C ALA A 80 -6.60 6.01 -3.12
N LEU A 81 -7.70 5.40 -2.62
CA LEU A 81 -8.81 4.95 -3.47
C LEU A 81 -9.52 6.11 -4.16
N ALA A 82 -9.76 7.21 -3.43
CA ALA A 82 -10.36 8.41 -4.00
C ALA A 82 -9.48 9.00 -5.10
N ASP A 83 -8.17 9.09 -4.86
CA ASP A 83 -7.19 9.62 -5.81
C ASP A 83 -7.01 8.72 -7.04
N ALA A 84 -7.12 7.40 -6.86
CA ALA A 84 -7.05 6.44 -7.96
C ALA A 84 -8.32 6.35 -8.81
N GLY A 85 -9.42 7.00 -8.40
CA GLY A 85 -10.71 6.92 -9.09
C GLY A 85 -11.35 5.52 -9.00
N ALA A 86 -11.07 4.78 -7.94
CA ALA A 86 -11.52 3.40 -7.78
C ALA A 86 -13.05 3.26 -7.82
N ALA A 87 -13.79 4.26 -7.33
CA ALA A 87 -15.25 4.26 -7.31
C ALA A 87 -15.90 4.25 -8.73
N GLY A 88 -15.19 4.72 -9.75
CA GLY A 88 -15.64 4.70 -11.14
C GLY A 88 -15.20 3.47 -11.93
N SER A 89 -14.45 2.57 -11.32
CA SER A 89 -13.97 1.35 -11.96
C SER A 89 -14.94 0.19 -11.74
N HIS A 90 -14.99 -0.75 -12.68
CA HIS A 90 -15.72 -2.02 -12.53
C HIS A 90 -14.91 -3.07 -11.75
N VAL A 91 -13.75 -2.70 -11.23
CA VAL A 91 -12.85 -3.60 -10.49
C VAL A 91 -13.27 -3.62 -9.03
N THR A 92 -13.38 -4.82 -8.47
CA THR A 92 -13.54 -4.98 -7.03
C THR A 92 -12.21 -4.64 -6.36
N VAL A 93 -12.20 -3.58 -5.53
CA VAL A 93 -11.03 -3.20 -4.74
C VAL A 93 -11.36 -3.37 -3.27
N THR A 94 -10.58 -4.20 -2.59
CA THR A 94 -10.66 -4.36 -1.13
C THR A 94 -9.50 -3.63 -0.46
N THR A 95 -9.68 -3.22 0.79
CA THR A 95 -8.67 -2.50 1.57
C THR A 95 -8.33 -3.23 2.84
N ALA A 96 -7.04 -3.29 3.18
CA ALA A 96 -6.57 -3.91 4.41
C ALA A 96 -5.46 -3.08 5.07
N PRO A 97 -5.75 -2.43 6.21
CA PRO A 97 -4.69 -2.05 7.12
C PRO A 97 -4.20 -3.31 7.84
N VAL A 98 -2.95 -3.69 7.63
CA VAL A 98 -2.36 -4.91 8.20
C VAL A 98 -1.23 -4.55 9.15
N ARG A 99 -1.30 -5.02 10.40
CA ARG A 99 -0.23 -4.80 11.37
C ARG A 99 1.01 -5.62 11.01
N GLY A 100 2.15 -4.98 10.95
CA GLY A 100 3.45 -5.60 10.76
C GLY A 100 4.40 -4.79 9.88
N HIS A 101 5.64 -5.22 9.84
CA HIS A 101 6.66 -4.58 9.02
C HIS A 101 6.30 -4.72 7.52
N PRO A 102 6.44 -3.66 6.70
CA PRO A 102 6.01 -3.66 5.30
C PRO A 102 6.49 -4.86 4.47
N VAL A 103 7.75 -5.26 4.62
CA VAL A 103 8.30 -6.41 3.90
C VAL A 103 7.58 -7.69 4.31
N GLU A 104 7.42 -7.95 5.61
CA GLU A 104 6.79 -9.19 6.11
C GLU A 104 5.34 -9.29 5.68
N VAL A 105 4.57 -8.21 5.83
CA VAL A 105 3.17 -8.15 5.42
C VAL A 105 3.03 -8.42 3.93
N LEU A 106 3.78 -7.71 3.09
CA LEU A 106 3.66 -7.85 1.64
C LEU A 106 4.17 -9.20 1.12
N MET A 107 5.19 -9.79 1.77
CA MET A 107 5.63 -11.16 1.48
C MET A 107 4.53 -12.19 1.76
N GLN A 108 3.84 -12.08 2.90
CA GLN A 108 2.72 -12.97 3.22
C GLN A 108 1.55 -12.81 2.23
N GLN A 109 1.24 -11.59 1.82
CA GLN A 109 0.21 -11.35 0.81
C GLN A 109 0.59 -11.92 -0.56
N ALA A 110 1.88 -11.85 -0.92
CA ALA A 110 2.41 -12.38 -2.18
C ALA A 110 2.23 -13.91 -2.33
N GLU A 111 2.19 -14.66 -1.22
CA GLU A 111 1.98 -16.13 -1.26
C GLU A 111 0.65 -16.54 -1.92
N ARG A 112 -0.33 -15.63 -1.95
CA ARG A 112 -1.67 -15.90 -2.48
C ARG A 112 -2.02 -15.05 -3.69
N ALA A 113 -1.19 -14.06 -4.00
CA ALA A 113 -1.38 -13.15 -5.10
C ALA A 113 -0.97 -13.76 -6.43
N GLU A 114 -1.65 -13.39 -7.51
CA GLU A 114 -1.18 -13.61 -8.88
C GLU A 114 -0.06 -12.61 -9.21
N LEU A 115 -0.14 -11.41 -8.62
CA LEU A 115 0.78 -10.31 -8.87
C LEU A 115 0.88 -9.41 -7.64
N LEU A 116 2.09 -9.01 -7.28
CA LEU A 116 2.35 -7.97 -6.28
C LEU A 116 2.79 -6.68 -6.97
N VAL A 117 2.15 -5.56 -6.65
CA VAL A 117 2.46 -4.25 -7.23
C VAL A 117 2.91 -3.31 -6.11
N VAL A 118 4.01 -2.62 -6.31
CA VAL A 118 4.54 -1.65 -5.34
C VAL A 118 5.10 -0.42 -6.05
N GLY A 119 5.13 0.70 -5.37
CA GLY A 119 5.86 1.88 -5.84
C GLY A 119 7.36 1.65 -5.80
N SER A 120 8.09 2.29 -6.69
CA SER A 120 9.56 2.21 -6.71
C SER A 120 10.21 2.82 -5.47
N ARG A 121 9.52 3.75 -4.79
CA ARG A 121 9.95 4.41 -3.56
C ARG A 121 8.74 4.69 -2.67
N GLY A 122 8.93 4.60 -1.36
CA GLY A 122 7.99 5.05 -0.34
C GLY A 122 8.39 6.41 0.24
N HIS A 123 8.04 6.66 1.50
CA HIS A 123 8.35 7.91 2.21
C HIS A 123 9.84 8.07 2.57
N GLY A 124 10.66 7.02 2.47
CA GLY A 124 12.10 7.07 2.74
C GLY A 124 12.86 7.83 1.64
N ARG A 125 13.50 8.95 2.00
CA ARG A 125 14.34 9.72 1.09
C ARG A 125 15.77 9.17 1.08
N ILE A 126 16.07 8.26 0.18
CA ILE A 126 17.46 7.93 -0.14
C ILE A 126 17.75 8.55 -1.52
N PHE A 127 18.54 9.63 -1.51
CA PHE A 127 19.00 10.27 -2.75
C PHE A 127 19.89 9.29 -3.52
N GLY A 128 19.57 9.07 -4.81
CA GLY A 128 20.42 8.30 -5.72
C GLY A 128 20.05 6.82 -5.89
N ALA A 129 19.24 6.21 -5.02
CA ALA A 129 18.78 4.84 -5.23
C ALA A 129 17.63 4.77 -6.25
N LEU A 130 17.72 3.84 -7.20
CA LEU A 130 16.67 3.58 -8.21
C LEU A 130 15.41 2.98 -7.58
N LEU A 131 15.57 2.17 -6.54
CA LEU A 131 14.51 1.46 -5.82
C LEU A 131 14.63 1.71 -4.31
N GLY A 132 13.49 1.74 -3.62
CA GLY A 132 13.44 1.72 -2.16
C GLY A 132 13.75 0.32 -1.60
N SER A 133 14.11 0.27 -0.31
CA SER A 133 14.49 -1.00 0.34
C SER A 133 13.38 -2.06 0.27
N VAL A 134 12.12 -1.67 0.48
CA VAL A 134 10.97 -2.58 0.42
C VAL A 134 10.79 -3.13 -0.99
N SER A 135 10.71 -2.27 -2.00
CA SER A 135 10.51 -2.70 -3.40
C SER A 135 11.66 -3.55 -3.92
N GLN A 136 12.91 -3.23 -3.52
CA GLN A 136 14.08 -4.02 -3.88
C GLN A 136 14.05 -5.42 -3.27
N TYR A 137 13.70 -5.51 -1.97
CA TYR A 137 13.62 -6.81 -1.30
C TYR A 137 12.52 -7.69 -1.88
N LEU A 138 11.31 -7.13 -2.08
CA LEU A 138 10.17 -7.85 -2.64
C LEU A 138 10.45 -8.35 -4.06
N ALA A 139 11.09 -7.54 -4.91
CA ALA A 139 11.45 -7.94 -6.27
C ALA A 139 12.36 -9.16 -6.33
N GLY A 140 13.19 -9.38 -5.29
CA GLY A 140 14.09 -10.52 -5.23
C GLY A 140 13.55 -11.76 -4.50
N HIS A 141 12.51 -11.62 -3.67
CA HIS A 141 12.12 -12.66 -2.72
C HIS A 141 10.63 -13.03 -2.70
N ALA A 142 9.75 -12.25 -3.33
CA ALA A 142 8.33 -12.54 -3.32
C ALA A 142 7.98 -13.86 -4.01
N ALA A 143 6.92 -14.53 -3.52
CA ALA A 143 6.46 -15.81 -4.05
C ALA A 143 5.69 -15.69 -5.39
N CYS A 144 5.36 -14.46 -5.82
CA CYS A 144 4.71 -14.17 -7.10
C CYS A 144 5.51 -13.12 -7.89
N PRO A 145 5.21 -12.88 -9.17
CA PRO A 145 5.76 -11.76 -9.93
C PRO A 145 5.53 -10.43 -9.23
N VAL A 146 6.53 -9.54 -9.29
CA VAL A 146 6.48 -8.21 -8.68
C VAL A 146 6.62 -7.14 -9.77
N VAL A 147 5.67 -6.22 -9.79
CA VAL A 147 5.73 -5.02 -10.64
C VAL A 147 6.07 -3.81 -9.78
N VAL A 148 7.11 -3.10 -10.17
CA VAL A 148 7.57 -1.89 -9.48
C VAL A 148 7.25 -0.67 -10.34
N ILE A 149 6.39 0.20 -9.83
CA ILE A 149 5.90 1.38 -10.55
C ILE A 149 6.69 2.62 -10.15
N LYS A 150 7.26 3.28 -11.13
CA LYS A 150 7.83 4.63 -10.98
C LYS A 150 6.74 5.67 -11.19
N PRO A 151 6.56 6.64 -10.28
CA PRO A 151 5.69 7.77 -10.57
C PRO A 151 6.27 8.57 -11.73
N LEU A 152 5.43 8.93 -12.70
CA LEU A 152 5.83 9.81 -13.79
C LEU A 152 6.10 11.21 -13.26
N ALA A 153 7.19 11.84 -13.68
CA ALA A 153 7.62 13.17 -13.19
C ALA A 153 6.57 14.28 -13.42
N ASP A 154 5.72 14.15 -14.44
CA ASP A 154 4.73 15.17 -14.81
C ASP A 154 3.54 15.30 -13.85
N GLN A 155 3.31 14.32 -12.99
CA GLN A 155 2.20 14.41 -12.02
C GLN A 155 2.51 15.31 -10.82
N TYR A 156 3.75 15.70 -10.62
CA TYR A 156 4.19 16.59 -9.54
C TYR A 156 4.22 18.06 -9.91
N GLY A 157 4.38 18.39 -11.20
CA GLY A 157 4.58 19.76 -11.67
C GLY A 157 3.31 20.61 -11.77
N ARG A 158 2.12 20.02 -11.77
CA ARG A 158 0.87 20.78 -12.05
C ARG A 158 0.21 21.42 -10.84
N ARG A 159 0.53 21.01 -9.60
CA ARG A 159 -0.08 21.64 -8.40
C ARG A 159 0.62 22.90 -7.92
N SER A 160 1.82 23.21 -8.39
CA SER A 160 2.61 24.36 -7.91
C SER A 160 2.45 25.62 -8.78
N ARG A 161 1.71 25.59 -9.88
CA ARG A 161 1.52 26.75 -10.78
C ARG A 161 0.13 27.39 -10.76
N ALA A 162 -0.79 26.91 -9.93
CA ALA A 162 -2.14 27.49 -9.79
C ALA A 162 -2.29 28.50 -8.64
N GLY A 163 -1.19 29.04 -8.15
CA GLY A 163 -1.16 29.99 -7.05
C GLY A 163 -0.18 31.14 -7.29
N ARG A 164 -0.41 31.93 -8.33
CA ARG A 164 0.06 33.32 -8.42
C ARG A 164 -0.93 34.13 -9.27
#